data_562f53e5f57c4a03db24297d2a76ba8b
#
_entry.id   562f53e5f57c4a03db24297d2a76ba8b
#
_cell.length_a   1.000
_cell.length_b   1.000
_cell.length_c   1.000
_cell.angle_alpha   90.00
_cell.angle_beta   90.00
_cell.angle_gamma   90.00
#
_symmetry.space_group_name_H-M   'P 1'
#
loop_
_entity.id
_entity.type
_entity.pdbx_description
1 polymer ?
#
loop_
_entity_poly.entity_id
_entity_poly.type
_entity_poly.pdbx_seq_one_letter_code
_entity_poly.pdbx_strand_id
1 'polypeptide(L)'
;MHLVFLWLVEDLLTVFTGGAAQIPELFILGVAYKILTDDEERRFNLPAIWIAFAGGILWDLRWVGIPGFFTLGYVVAILIIIQIWEVIPPQGRTSGNGFYYIVFALLEISQLLPPVLPVLILGGGTGWIFFIRQQIYSLPAILICLWLYVRKIRRSN
;
A
#
# COMPACT_ATOMS: atom_id res chain seq x y z
N MET A 1 15.55 1.30 5.62
CA MET A 1 16.01 -0.10 5.63
C MET A 1 14.83 -1.10 5.59
N HIS A 2 13.78 -0.91 6.38
CA HIS A 2 12.65 -1.85 6.44
C HIS A 2 11.84 -1.99 5.12
N LEU A 3 11.71 -0.93 4.31
CA LEU A 3 10.94 -0.97 3.06
C LEU A 3 11.61 -1.84 1.98
N VAL A 4 12.93 -1.75 1.86
CA VAL A 4 13.69 -2.62 0.94
C VAL A 4 13.55 -4.09 1.36
N PHE A 5 13.54 -4.35 2.67
CA PHE A 5 13.31 -5.70 3.18
C PHE A 5 11.90 -6.22 2.83
N LEU A 6 10.87 -5.39 2.97
CA LEU A 6 9.51 -5.76 2.58
C LEU A 6 9.40 -6.08 1.08
N TRP A 7 10.04 -5.26 0.23
CA TRP A 7 10.11 -5.51 -1.20
C TRP A 7 10.79 -6.86 -1.51
N LEU A 8 11.93 -7.16 -0.85
CA LEU A 8 12.63 -8.44 -1.03
C LEU A 8 11.79 -9.63 -0.55
N VAL A 9 11.08 -9.51 0.56
CA VAL A 9 10.18 -10.56 1.07
C VAL A 9 9.05 -10.82 0.07
N GLU A 10 8.45 -9.77 -0.48
CA GLU A 10 7.41 -9.86 -1.49
C GLU A 10 7.93 -10.54 -2.77
N ASP A 11 9.09 -10.11 -3.29
CA ASP A 11 9.74 -10.73 -4.45
C ASP A 11 10.02 -12.23 -4.19
N LEU A 12 10.58 -12.56 -3.03
CA LEU A 12 10.89 -13.94 -2.64
C LEU A 12 9.63 -14.80 -2.57
N LEU A 13 8.56 -14.30 -1.95
CA LEU A 13 7.29 -15.01 -1.87
C LEU A 13 6.69 -15.24 -3.26
N THR A 14 6.79 -14.26 -4.16
CA THR A 14 6.33 -14.37 -5.54
C THR A 14 7.11 -15.46 -6.30
N VAL A 15 8.44 -15.51 -6.10
CA VAL A 15 9.28 -16.58 -6.66
C VAL A 15 8.87 -17.95 -6.14
N PHE A 16 8.73 -18.12 -4.82
CA PHE A 16 8.36 -19.40 -4.22
C PHE A 16 6.99 -19.91 -4.63
N THR A 17 6.04 -19.01 -4.86
CA THR A 17 4.70 -19.40 -5.29
C THR A 17 4.59 -19.59 -6.80
N GLY A 18 5.66 -19.27 -7.55
CA GLY A 18 5.68 -19.33 -9.01
C GLY A 18 4.59 -18.46 -9.66
N GLY A 19 4.18 -17.39 -8.96
CA GLY A 19 3.07 -16.53 -9.39
C GLY A 19 1.67 -17.16 -9.25
N ALA A 20 1.58 -18.38 -8.70
CA ALA A 20 0.29 -19.07 -8.53
C ALA A 20 -0.54 -18.52 -7.36
N ALA A 21 0.11 -17.97 -6.34
CA ALA A 21 -0.55 -17.32 -5.21
C ALA A 21 -0.51 -15.80 -5.37
N GLN A 22 -1.63 -15.18 -5.06
CA GLN A 22 -1.71 -13.72 -4.97
C GLN A 22 -1.11 -13.30 -3.62
N ILE A 23 0.01 -12.58 -3.69
CA ILE A 23 0.71 -12.10 -2.52
C ILE A 23 0.27 -10.67 -2.24
N PRO A 24 0.08 -10.30 -0.95
CA PRO A 24 -0.14 -8.91 -0.59
C PRO A 24 1.00 -8.03 -1.07
N GLU A 25 0.70 -6.85 -1.53
CA GLU A 25 1.66 -5.83 -1.93
C GLU A 25 2.34 -5.23 -0.68
N LEU A 26 3.26 -6.01 -0.07
CA LEU A 26 3.86 -5.70 1.24
C LEU A 26 4.68 -4.41 1.22
N PHE A 27 5.36 -4.16 0.10
CA PHE A 27 6.17 -2.98 -0.06
C PHE A 27 5.33 -1.70 -0.01
N ILE A 28 4.29 -1.60 -0.85
CA ILE A 28 3.44 -0.41 -0.90
C ILE A 28 2.61 -0.24 0.38
N LEU A 29 2.21 -1.36 1.00
CA LEU A 29 1.57 -1.36 2.32
C LEU A 29 2.50 -0.76 3.38
N GLY A 30 3.79 -1.10 3.34
CA GLY A 30 4.81 -0.53 4.23
C GLY A 30 5.02 0.97 4.01
N VAL A 31 4.98 1.43 2.76
CA VAL A 31 5.04 2.88 2.43
C VAL A 31 3.81 3.60 2.97
N ALA A 32 2.61 3.06 2.74
CA ALA A 32 1.36 3.61 3.27
C ALA A 32 1.39 3.67 4.81
N TYR A 33 1.77 2.57 5.47
CA TYR A 33 1.91 2.53 6.93
C TYR A 33 2.89 3.60 7.45
N LYS A 34 4.02 3.79 6.77
CA LYS A 34 4.98 4.81 7.14
C LYS A 34 4.37 6.22 7.07
N ILE A 35 3.65 6.56 6.00
CA ILE A 35 2.96 7.84 5.85
C ILE A 35 1.98 8.06 7.02
N LEU A 36 1.18 7.05 7.34
CA LEU A 36 0.17 7.12 8.40
C LEU A 36 0.76 7.23 9.80
N THR A 37 2.01 6.79 10.00
CA THR A 37 2.68 6.77 11.30
C THR A 37 3.77 7.83 11.47
N ASP A 38 4.09 8.57 10.42
CA ASP A 38 5.09 9.63 10.47
C ASP A 38 4.46 10.90 11.07
N ASP A 39 4.97 11.34 12.22
CA ASP A 39 4.45 12.49 12.97
C ASP A 39 4.96 13.84 12.42
N GLU A 40 5.87 13.81 11.45
CA GLU A 40 6.38 15.04 10.84
C GLU A 40 5.27 15.69 9.98
N GLU A 41 4.92 16.94 10.31
CA GLU A 41 4.00 17.83 9.58
C GLU A 41 4.53 18.22 8.19
N ARG A 42 4.99 17.29 7.41
CA ARG A 42 5.45 17.57 6.04
C ARG A 42 4.25 17.65 5.12
N ARG A 43 3.91 18.89 4.72
CA ARG A 43 2.83 19.20 3.76
C ARG A 43 2.92 18.46 2.41
N PHE A 44 4.02 17.78 2.12
CA PHE A 44 4.18 16.98 0.92
C PHE A 44 5.21 15.87 1.17
N ASN A 45 4.75 14.63 1.24
CA ASN A 45 5.63 13.49 1.49
C ASN A 45 6.32 13.01 0.19
N LEU A 46 7.05 13.96 -0.45
CA LEU A 46 7.77 13.71 -1.71
C LEU A 46 8.67 12.44 -1.67
N PRO A 47 9.40 12.17 -0.58
CA PRO A 47 10.17 10.95 -0.48
C PRO A 47 9.34 9.67 -0.60
N ALA A 48 8.11 9.63 -0.06
CA ALA A 48 7.24 8.47 -0.17
C ALA A 48 6.79 8.22 -1.61
N ILE A 49 6.52 9.29 -2.36
CA ILE A 49 6.16 9.20 -3.79
C ILE A 49 7.34 8.64 -4.59
N TRP A 50 8.56 9.13 -4.36
CA TRP A 50 9.76 8.62 -5.03
C TRP A 50 10.06 7.16 -4.67
N ILE A 51 9.84 6.76 -3.43
CA ILE A 51 10.00 5.37 -2.98
C ILE A 51 8.97 4.47 -3.68
N ALA A 52 7.70 4.89 -3.74
CA ALA A 52 6.65 4.16 -4.44
C ALA A 52 6.95 4.03 -5.94
N PHE A 53 7.40 5.11 -6.57
CA PHE A 53 7.81 5.12 -7.97
C PHE A 53 8.98 4.14 -8.23
N ALA A 54 10.05 4.23 -7.43
CA ALA A 54 11.21 3.36 -7.59
C ALA A 54 10.88 1.88 -7.36
N GLY A 55 10.09 1.57 -6.32
CA GLY A 55 9.65 0.21 -6.04
C GLY A 55 8.73 -0.35 -7.12
N GLY A 56 7.84 0.48 -7.68
CA GLY A 56 6.98 0.10 -8.78
C GLY A 56 7.77 -0.19 -10.06
N ILE A 57 8.75 0.66 -10.42
CA ILE A 57 9.62 0.40 -11.58
C ILE A 57 10.40 -0.90 -11.40
N LEU A 58 10.96 -1.14 -10.22
CA LEU A 58 11.68 -2.39 -9.96
C LEU A 58 10.76 -3.61 -10.11
N TRP A 59 9.52 -3.51 -9.65
CA TRP A 59 8.51 -4.55 -9.79
C TRP A 59 8.12 -4.78 -11.25
N ASP A 60 7.87 -3.72 -12.01
CA ASP A 60 7.54 -3.78 -13.41
C ASP A 60 8.64 -4.42 -14.25
N LEU A 61 9.90 -4.04 -14.01
CA LEU A 61 11.05 -4.60 -14.70
C LEU A 61 11.29 -6.08 -14.35
N ARG A 62 10.98 -6.47 -13.13
CA ARG A 62 11.20 -7.83 -12.62
C ARG A 62 10.14 -8.82 -13.09
N TRP A 63 8.85 -8.43 -13.01
CA TRP A 63 7.73 -9.36 -13.15
C TRP A 63 6.84 -9.11 -14.36
N VAL A 64 6.70 -7.88 -14.79
CA VAL A 64 5.75 -7.51 -15.85
C VAL A 64 6.46 -7.32 -17.20
N GLY A 65 7.69 -6.81 -17.18
CA GLY A 65 8.45 -6.48 -18.37
C GLY A 65 7.97 -5.22 -19.11
N ILE A 66 6.94 -4.55 -18.59
CA ILE A 66 6.39 -3.30 -19.15
C ILE A 66 6.54 -2.22 -18.08
N PRO A 67 7.50 -1.29 -18.22
CA PRO A 67 7.68 -0.21 -17.26
C PRO A 67 6.44 0.68 -17.18
N GLY A 68 6.03 1.01 -15.95
CA GLY A 68 4.90 1.91 -15.69
C GLY A 68 3.59 1.21 -15.35
N PHE A 69 3.51 -0.11 -15.49
CA PHE A 69 2.28 -0.87 -15.26
C PHE A 69 1.84 -0.82 -13.79
N PHE A 70 2.60 -1.39 -12.87
CA PHE A 70 2.35 -1.30 -11.42
C PHE A 70 2.83 0.03 -10.83
N THR A 71 3.87 0.63 -11.40
CA THR A 71 4.41 1.92 -10.98
C THR A 71 3.32 2.99 -10.90
N LEU A 72 2.46 3.07 -11.93
CA LEU A 72 1.36 4.03 -11.94
C LEU A 72 0.39 3.77 -10.77
N GLY A 73 0.03 2.51 -10.54
CA GLY A 73 -0.83 2.11 -9.43
C GLY A 73 -0.25 2.47 -8.06
N TYR A 74 1.05 2.23 -7.86
CA TYR A 74 1.76 2.57 -6.62
C TYR A 74 1.77 4.08 -6.36
N VAL A 75 2.14 4.86 -7.38
CA VAL A 75 2.21 6.32 -7.24
C VAL A 75 0.82 6.92 -6.98
N VAL A 76 -0.20 6.49 -7.73
CA VAL A 76 -1.57 6.98 -7.56
C VAL A 76 -2.11 6.61 -6.18
N ALA A 77 -1.88 5.36 -5.72
CA ALA A 77 -2.30 4.93 -4.38
C ALA A 77 -1.68 5.83 -3.29
N ILE A 78 -0.38 6.08 -3.37
CA ILE A 78 0.32 6.92 -2.38
C ILE A 78 -0.14 8.37 -2.43
N LEU A 79 -0.36 8.92 -3.62
CA LEU A 79 -0.90 10.29 -3.77
C LEU A 79 -2.28 10.43 -3.12
N ILE A 80 -3.19 9.47 -3.35
CA ILE A 80 -4.52 9.48 -2.75
C ILE A 80 -4.41 9.37 -1.22
N ILE A 81 -3.56 8.48 -0.71
CA ILE A 81 -3.35 8.32 0.74
C ILE A 81 -2.83 9.62 1.35
N ILE A 82 -1.83 10.27 0.75
CA ILE A 82 -1.29 11.55 1.23
C ILE A 82 -2.39 12.61 1.24
N GLN A 83 -3.13 12.78 0.14
CA GLN A 83 -4.18 13.79 0.04
C GLN A 83 -5.27 13.61 1.10
N ILE A 84 -5.75 12.38 1.29
CA ILE A 84 -6.78 12.11 2.31
C ILE A 84 -6.20 12.34 3.71
N TRP A 85 -4.95 11.90 3.96
CA TRP A 85 -4.30 12.05 5.25
C TRP A 85 -4.05 13.50 5.65
N GLU A 86 -3.71 14.37 4.69
CA GLU A 86 -3.49 15.80 4.92
C GLU A 86 -4.79 16.55 5.25
N VAL A 87 -5.93 16.12 4.71
CA VAL A 87 -7.24 16.72 5.01
C VAL A 87 -7.67 16.45 6.46
N ILE A 88 -7.19 15.36 7.07
CA ILE A 88 -7.56 14.98 8.43
C ILE A 88 -6.69 15.78 9.43
N PRO A 89 -7.30 16.66 10.26
CA PRO A 89 -6.56 17.45 11.23
C PRO A 89 -5.86 16.56 12.26
N PRO A 90 -4.67 16.93 12.78
CA PRO A 90 -3.90 16.12 13.74
C PRO A 90 -4.71 15.72 14.98
N GLN A 91 -5.58 16.60 15.48
CA GLN A 91 -6.44 16.33 16.63
C GLN A 91 -7.46 15.22 16.34
N GLY A 92 -7.89 15.07 15.08
CA GLY A 92 -8.82 14.01 14.65
C GLY A 92 -8.15 12.64 14.48
N ARG A 93 -6.81 12.60 14.41
CA ARG A 93 -6.05 11.36 14.16
C ARG A 93 -5.90 10.47 15.40
N THR A 94 -6.25 10.95 16.57
CA THR A 94 -6.06 10.24 17.85
C THR A 94 -7.35 9.84 18.54
N SER A 95 -8.50 10.37 18.13
CA SER A 95 -9.75 10.24 18.86
C SER A 95 -10.84 9.50 18.09
N GLY A 96 -11.15 8.30 18.55
CA GLY A 96 -12.41 7.62 18.25
C GLY A 96 -12.32 6.40 17.35
N ASN A 97 -13.25 5.47 17.54
CA ASN A 97 -13.33 4.22 16.77
C ASN A 97 -13.50 4.47 15.25
N GLY A 98 -14.13 5.58 14.84
CA GLY A 98 -14.32 5.93 13.44
C GLY A 98 -12.99 6.17 12.69
N PHE A 99 -11.97 6.63 13.39
CA PHE A 99 -10.67 6.89 12.78
C PHE A 99 -9.95 5.62 12.32
N TYR A 100 -10.10 4.52 13.04
CA TYR A 100 -9.50 3.24 12.63
C TYR A 100 -10.08 2.71 11.30
N TYR A 101 -11.34 3.01 10.99
CA TYR A 101 -11.93 2.67 9.68
C TYR A 101 -11.29 3.46 8.55
N ILE A 102 -10.93 4.73 8.79
CA ILE A 102 -10.23 5.54 7.80
C ILE A 102 -8.84 4.98 7.55
N VAL A 103 -8.08 4.66 8.61
CA VAL A 103 -6.76 4.04 8.48
C VAL A 103 -6.86 2.71 7.74
N PHE A 104 -7.83 1.86 8.08
CA PHE A 104 -8.09 0.62 7.37
C PHE A 104 -8.37 0.86 5.88
N ALA A 105 -9.26 1.80 5.54
CA ALA A 105 -9.58 2.13 4.16
C ALA A 105 -8.36 2.64 3.37
N LEU A 106 -7.48 3.44 3.99
CA LEU A 106 -6.26 3.92 3.36
C LEU A 106 -5.25 2.78 3.10
N LEU A 107 -5.13 1.82 4.02
CA LEU A 107 -4.32 0.63 3.83
C LEU A 107 -4.90 -0.27 2.72
N GLU A 108 -6.24 -0.39 2.63
CA GLU A 108 -6.93 -1.11 1.54
C GLU A 108 -6.67 -0.46 0.17
N ILE A 109 -6.67 0.86 0.09
CA ILE A 109 -6.34 1.60 -1.15
C ILE A 109 -4.95 1.20 -1.66
N SER A 110 -3.98 1.02 -0.76
CA SER A 110 -2.64 0.60 -1.15
C SER A 110 -2.58 -0.81 -1.75
N GLN A 111 -3.53 -1.66 -1.42
CA GLN A 111 -3.61 -3.04 -1.94
C GLN A 111 -4.48 -3.16 -3.19
N LEU A 112 -5.50 -2.32 -3.31
CA LEU A 112 -6.48 -2.40 -4.38
C LEU A 112 -6.00 -1.70 -5.65
N LEU A 113 -5.46 -0.49 -5.54
CA LEU A 113 -5.12 0.34 -6.70
C LEU A 113 -4.02 -0.21 -7.59
N PRO A 114 -2.90 -0.76 -7.08
CA PRO A 114 -1.82 -1.26 -7.92
C PRO A 114 -2.26 -2.28 -8.97
N PRO A 115 -3.04 -3.31 -8.64
CA PRO A 115 -3.49 -4.27 -9.63
C PRO A 115 -4.72 -3.81 -10.43
N VAL A 116 -5.59 -2.97 -9.85
CA VAL A 116 -6.84 -2.55 -10.51
C VAL A 116 -6.58 -1.51 -11.60
N LEU A 117 -5.73 -0.52 -11.31
CA LEU A 117 -5.52 0.62 -12.21
C LEU A 117 -4.97 0.19 -13.58
N PRO A 118 -3.95 -0.68 -13.67
CA PRO A 118 -3.46 -1.18 -14.95
C PRO A 118 -4.52 -1.93 -15.75
N VAL A 119 -5.33 -2.74 -15.08
CA VAL A 119 -6.40 -3.51 -15.73
C VAL A 119 -7.48 -2.59 -16.29
N LEU A 120 -7.85 -1.53 -15.59
CA LEU A 120 -8.82 -0.54 -16.07
C LEU A 120 -8.30 0.22 -17.30
N ILE A 121 -7.01 0.55 -17.33
CA ILE A 121 -6.39 1.32 -18.42
C ILE A 121 -6.23 0.45 -19.69
N LEU A 122 -5.80 -0.80 -19.52
CA LEU A 122 -5.50 -1.68 -20.63
C LEU A 122 -6.70 -2.49 -21.13
N GLY A 123 -7.87 -2.36 -20.48
CA GLY A 123 -9.09 -3.08 -20.88
C GLY A 123 -9.00 -4.59 -20.68
N GLY A 124 -8.11 -5.07 -19.81
CA GLY A 124 -7.94 -6.49 -19.52
C GLY A 124 -9.17 -7.05 -18.80
N GLY A 125 -9.80 -8.07 -19.37
CA GLY A 125 -10.92 -8.78 -18.75
C GLY A 125 -10.49 -9.71 -17.60
N THR A 126 -9.76 -9.19 -16.61
CA THR A 126 -9.49 -9.94 -15.38
C THR A 126 -10.80 -10.08 -14.62
N GLY A 127 -11.21 -11.33 -14.40
CA GLY A 127 -12.45 -11.61 -13.70
C GLY A 127 -12.42 -11.03 -12.27
N TRP A 128 -13.56 -10.55 -11.79
CA TRP A 128 -13.76 -10.07 -10.41
C TRP A 128 -13.22 -11.02 -9.34
N ILE A 129 -13.13 -12.31 -9.65
CA ILE A 129 -12.57 -13.36 -8.79
C ILE A 129 -11.10 -13.05 -8.44
N PHE A 130 -10.32 -12.52 -9.39
CA PHE A 130 -8.93 -12.14 -9.14
C PHE A 130 -8.83 -11.07 -8.02
N PHE A 131 -9.64 -10.01 -8.12
CA PHE A 131 -9.63 -8.93 -7.13
C PHE A 131 -10.13 -9.39 -5.76
N ILE A 132 -11.19 -10.20 -5.72
CA ILE A 132 -11.71 -10.78 -4.47
C ILE A 132 -10.64 -11.62 -3.79
N ARG A 133 -9.96 -12.48 -4.53
CA ARG A 133 -8.87 -13.31 -3.99
C ARG A 133 -7.74 -12.47 -3.43
N GLN A 134 -7.32 -11.43 -4.15
CA GLN A 134 -6.27 -10.54 -3.69
C GLN A 134 -6.67 -9.85 -2.37
N GLN A 135 -7.89 -9.35 -2.27
CA GLN A 135 -8.38 -8.74 -1.03
C GLN A 135 -8.37 -9.72 0.14
N ILE A 136 -8.79 -10.97 -0.07
CA ILE A 136 -8.76 -11.99 0.98
C ILE A 136 -7.32 -12.24 1.47
N TYR A 137 -6.34 -12.29 0.56
CA TYR A 137 -4.94 -12.53 0.93
C TYR A 137 -4.26 -11.29 1.54
N SER A 138 -4.70 -10.06 1.21
CA SER A 138 -4.15 -8.83 1.77
C SER A 138 -4.69 -8.52 3.18
N LEU A 139 -5.90 -8.96 3.51
CA LEU A 139 -6.54 -8.70 4.81
C LEU A 139 -5.66 -9.00 6.03
N PRO A 140 -4.98 -10.15 6.16
CA PRO A 140 -4.11 -10.41 7.30
C PRO A 140 -2.99 -9.39 7.44
N ALA A 141 -2.36 -8.98 6.34
CA ALA A 141 -1.28 -7.99 6.34
C ALA A 141 -1.80 -6.61 6.76
N ILE A 142 -2.97 -6.20 6.25
CA ILE A 142 -3.64 -4.95 6.62
C ILE A 142 -4.01 -4.95 8.11
N LEU A 143 -4.56 -6.04 8.64
CA LEU A 143 -4.91 -6.16 10.05
C LEU A 143 -3.67 -6.08 10.95
N ILE A 144 -2.55 -6.66 10.54
CA ILE A 144 -1.26 -6.54 11.25
C ILE A 144 -0.81 -5.07 11.25
N CYS A 145 -0.85 -4.39 10.11
CA CYS A 145 -0.49 -2.97 10.03
C CYS A 145 -1.41 -2.10 10.88
N LEU A 146 -2.71 -2.34 10.87
CA LEU A 146 -3.67 -1.64 11.70
C LEU A 146 -3.41 -1.87 13.19
N TRP A 147 -3.12 -3.10 13.60
CA TRP A 147 -2.76 -3.43 14.97
C TRP A 147 -1.47 -2.73 15.41
N LEU A 148 -0.44 -2.70 14.56
CA LEU A 148 0.81 -1.98 14.83
C LEU A 148 0.57 -0.47 14.95
N TYR A 149 -0.30 0.09 14.10
CA TYR A 149 -0.71 1.49 14.16
C TYR A 149 -1.36 1.83 15.50
N VAL A 150 -2.37 1.05 15.91
CA VAL A 150 -3.06 1.22 17.21
C VAL A 150 -2.08 1.10 18.37
N ARG A 151 -1.15 0.14 18.32
CA ARG A 151 -0.12 -0.03 19.34
C ARG A 151 0.83 1.16 19.42
N LYS A 152 1.20 1.76 18.28
CA LYS A 152 2.05 2.96 18.24
C LYS A 152 1.35 4.14 18.92
N ILE A 153 0.10 4.43 18.56
CA ILE A 153 -0.68 5.53 19.15
C ILE A 153 -0.84 5.35 20.66
N ARG A 154 -1.15 4.14 21.12
CA ARG A 154 -1.29 3.88 22.58
C ARG A 154 0.00 4.09 23.39
N ARG A 155 1.16 4.08 22.74
CA ARG A 155 2.43 4.31 23.39
C ARG A 155 2.86 5.78 23.41
N SER A 156 2.28 6.59 22.51
CA SER A 156 2.56 8.03 22.42
C SER A 156 1.62 8.89 23.28
N ASN A 157 0.52 8.31 23.77
CA ASN A 157 -0.39 8.88 24.76
C ASN A 157 -0.09 8.33 26.16
#